data_5b4c954f5bb45404e5f98a945b27a285
#
_entry.id   5b4c954f5bb45404e5f98a945b27a285
#
_cell.length_a   1.000
_cell.length_b   1.000
_cell.length_c   1.000
_cell.angle_alpha   90.00
_cell.angle_beta   90.00
_cell.angle_gamma   90.00
#
_symmetry.space_group_name_H-M   'P 1'
#
loop_
_entity.id
_entity.type
_entity.pdbx_description
1 polymer ?
#
loop_
_entity_poly.entity_id
_entity_poly.type
_entity_poly.pdbx_seq_one_letter_code
_entity_poly.pdbx_strand_id
1 'polypeptide(L)'
;MTDTRIQKLARILVDHSSAVQPGDRVAIETTTNAEPLVREVYELVLQRGGHPHLLLNLPDQDKLFFKHASDAQLDFTPTFQKLVTEQFEVYIRIRADVDTHALKDVPPERQSRRQKGMAPVRNTMLRRGGDETLRWALTQFPTEAYAKDAGMSFEEYQNFLFSACHADDNTPDPVAHWAEIREQQKKFIARIEGHDKVKLFGPNVDLSLSIKGRKFNNSHGRHNMPDGEIYTGPVEHSVSG
;
A
#
# COMPACT_ATOMS: atom_id res chain seq x y z
N MET A 1 -7.01 -26.85 -0.11
CA MET A 1 -5.90 -26.24 0.66
C MET A 1 -5.68 -24.87 0.07
N THR A 2 -5.53 -23.85 0.89
CA THR A 2 -5.21 -22.49 0.43
C THR A 2 -3.77 -22.47 -0.12
N ASP A 3 -3.53 -21.69 -1.15
CA ASP A 3 -2.18 -21.45 -1.69
C ASP A 3 -1.25 -20.91 -0.60
N THR A 4 -0.12 -21.56 -0.36
CA THR A 4 0.86 -21.19 0.67
C THR A 4 1.39 -19.77 0.49
N ARG A 5 1.43 -19.26 -0.75
CA ARG A 5 1.86 -17.90 -1.07
C ARG A 5 0.88 -16.86 -0.53
N ILE A 6 -0.43 -17.15 -0.55
CA ILE A 6 -1.47 -16.30 0.03
C ILE A 6 -1.31 -16.23 1.55
N GLN A 7 -1.02 -17.36 2.20
CA GLN A 7 -0.75 -17.42 3.64
C GLN A 7 0.49 -16.60 4.02
N LYS A 8 1.56 -16.70 3.22
CA LYS A 8 2.78 -15.90 3.41
C LYS A 8 2.50 -14.40 3.26
N LEU A 9 1.75 -13.99 2.24
CA LEU A 9 1.36 -12.59 2.06
C LEU A 9 0.51 -12.10 3.23
N ALA A 10 -0.45 -12.89 3.69
CA ALA A 10 -1.24 -12.55 4.88
C ALA A 10 -0.36 -12.36 6.13
N ARG A 11 0.63 -13.25 6.36
CA ARG A 11 1.62 -13.10 7.45
C ARG A 11 2.41 -11.81 7.33
N ILE A 12 2.85 -11.43 6.14
CA ILE A 12 3.55 -10.16 5.92
C ILE A 12 2.64 -8.99 6.32
N LEU A 13 1.40 -8.97 5.85
CA LEU A 13 0.46 -7.87 6.13
C LEU A 13 0.13 -7.74 7.61
N VAL A 14 -0.06 -8.85 8.32
CA VAL A 14 -0.48 -8.88 9.72
C VAL A 14 0.70 -8.74 10.66
N ASP A 15 1.77 -9.51 10.47
CA ASP A 15 2.88 -9.62 11.43
C ASP A 15 3.99 -8.59 11.19
N HIS A 16 4.21 -8.18 9.91
CA HIS A 16 5.27 -7.24 9.55
C HIS A 16 4.73 -5.85 9.23
N SER A 17 3.87 -5.72 8.21
CA SER A 17 3.41 -4.40 7.73
C SER A 17 2.59 -3.67 8.79
N SER A 18 1.61 -4.33 9.36
CA SER A 18 0.71 -3.74 10.35
C SER A 18 1.09 -4.07 11.80
N ALA A 19 1.89 -5.11 12.01
CA ALA A 19 2.31 -5.57 13.34
C ALA A 19 1.14 -5.58 14.34
N VAL A 20 0.07 -6.31 13.99
CA VAL A 20 -1.19 -6.36 14.75
C VAL A 20 -0.93 -6.79 16.18
N GLN A 21 -1.52 -6.07 17.14
CA GLN A 21 -1.41 -6.31 18.56
C GLN A 21 -2.77 -6.76 19.15
N PRO A 22 -2.76 -7.46 20.28
CA PRO A 22 -3.99 -7.77 21.01
C PRO A 22 -4.81 -6.50 21.30
N GLY A 23 -6.11 -6.55 21.00
CA GLY A 23 -7.01 -5.42 21.19
C GLY A 23 -7.10 -4.43 20.05
N ASP A 24 -6.23 -4.52 19.02
CA ASP A 24 -6.32 -3.65 17.85
C ASP A 24 -7.64 -3.85 17.09
N ARG A 25 -8.27 -2.76 16.70
CA ARG A 25 -9.34 -2.76 15.70
C ARG A 25 -8.70 -2.70 14.33
N VAL A 26 -8.89 -3.76 13.55
CA VAL A 26 -8.29 -3.93 12.22
C VAL A 26 -9.35 -3.81 11.15
N ALA A 27 -9.31 -2.75 10.35
CA ALA A 27 -10.15 -2.64 9.16
C ALA A 27 -9.45 -3.30 7.96
N ILE A 28 -10.16 -4.16 7.25
CA ILE A 28 -9.71 -4.81 6.02
C ILE A 28 -10.62 -4.34 4.89
N GLU A 29 -10.11 -3.46 4.02
CA GLU A 29 -10.86 -2.91 2.88
C GLU A 29 -10.41 -3.54 1.57
N THR A 30 -11.36 -4.08 0.82
CA THR A 30 -11.11 -4.70 -0.48
C THR A 30 -12.41 -4.93 -1.27
N THR A 31 -12.28 -5.60 -2.41
CA THR A 31 -13.41 -6.19 -3.15
C THR A 31 -13.50 -7.69 -2.89
N THR A 32 -14.62 -8.32 -3.27
CA THR A 32 -14.83 -9.77 -3.12
C THR A 32 -13.83 -10.63 -3.91
N ASN A 33 -13.11 -10.05 -4.88
CA ASN A 33 -12.11 -10.78 -5.67
C ASN A 33 -10.88 -11.21 -4.85
N ALA A 34 -10.59 -10.54 -3.74
CA ALA A 34 -9.50 -10.90 -2.85
C ALA A 34 -9.93 -11.82 -1.69
N GLU A 35 -11.11 -12.45 -1.77
CA GLU A 35 -11.63 -13.33 -0.71
C GLU A 35 -10.60 -14.32 -0.15
N PRO A 36 -9.78 -15.02 -0.97
CA PRO A 36 -8.79 -15.96 -0.44
C PRO A 36 -7.78 -15.30 0.51
N LEU A 37 -7.28 -14.10 0.18
CA LEU A 37 -6.37 -13.36 1.03
C LEU A 37 -7.07 -12.77 2.26
N VAL A 38 -8.30 -12.29 2.10
CA VAL A 38 -9.10 -11.75 3.20
C VAL A 38 -9.32 -12.80 4.30
N ARG A 39 -9.61 -14.05 3.92
CA ARG A 39 -9.79 -15.15 4.88
C ARG A 39 -8.54 -15.39 5.73
N GLU A 40 -7.39 -15.48 5.09
CA GLU A 40 -6.11 -15.69 5.78
C GLU A 40 -5.75 -14.50 6.70
N VAL A 41 -5.93 -13.26 6.22
CA VAL A 41 -5.70 -12.05 7.03
C VAL A 41 -6.66 -12.00 8.21
N TYR A 42 -7.96 -12.29 7.99
CA TYR A 42 -8.98 -12.28 9.04
C TYR A 42 -8.66 -13.28 10.16
N GLU A 43 -8.32 -14.50 9.77
CA GLU A 43 -7.94 -15.56 10.71
C GLU A 43 -6.68 -15.18 11.50
N LEU A 44 -5.63 -14.69 10.84
CA LEU A 44 -4.41 -14.26 11.50
C LEU A 44 -4.64 -13.09 12.48
N VAL A 45 -5.45 -12.11 12.11
CA VAL A 45 -5.82 -11.01 13.01
C VAL A 45 -6.45 -11.54 14.30
N LEU A 46 -7.39 -12.50 14.21
CA LEU A 46 -7.98 -13.16 15.37
C LEU A 46 -6.93 -13.90 16.21
N GLN A 47 -6.03 -14.64 15.56
CA GLN A 47 -4.94 -15.35 16.22
C GLN A 47 -3.97 -14.41 16.96
N ARG A 48 -3.82 -13.16 16.50
CA ARG A 48 -3.03 -12.10 17.17
C ARG A 48 -3.81 -11.34 18.24
N GLY A 49 -5.08 -11.72 18.49
CA GLY A 49 -5.95 -11.07 19.47
C GLY A 49 -6.52 -9.72 19.01
N GLY A 50 -6.43 -9.41 17.73
CA GLY A 50 -7.06 -8.24 17.12
C GLY A 50 -8.54 -8.46 16.80
N HIS A 51 -9.24 -7.38 16.50
CA HIS A 51 -10.67 -7.36 16.17
C HIS A 51 -10.85 -7.02 14.68
N PRO A 52 -10.96 -8.00 13.76
CA PRO A 52 -11.08 -7.72 12.33
C PRO A 52 -12.47 -7.20 11.95
N HIS A 53 -12.50 -6.19 11.08
CA HIS A 53 -13.71 -5.59 10.51
C HIS A 53 -13.55 -5.53 8.99
N LEU A 54 -14.53 -6.03 8.25
CA LEU A 54 -14.50 -6.06 6.79
C LEU A 54 -15.23 -4.85 6.21
N LEU A 55 -14.59 -4.18 5.26
CA LEU A 55 -15.15 -3.16 4.38
C LEU A 55 -15.08 -3.70 2.95
N LEU A 56 -16.12 -4.47 2.56
CA LEU A 56 -16.16 -5.08 1.24
C LEU A 56 -16.87 -4.16 0.25
N ASN A 57 -16.18 -3.82 -0.82
CA ASN A 57 -16.68 -3.06 -1.95
C ASN A 57 -17.10 -4.00 -3.09
N LEU A 58 -18.05 -3.57 -3.92
CA LEU A 58 -18.35 -4.27 -5.17
C LEU A 58 -17.18 -4.06 -6.16
N PRO A 59 -16.87 -5.05 -7.01
CA PRO A 59 -15.79 -4.95 -8.00
C PRO A 59 -15.93 -3.77 -8.97
N ASP A 60 -17.15 -3.34 -9.29
CA ASP A 60 -17.47 -2.24 -10.19
C ASP A 60 -18.07 -1.01 -9.47
N GLN A 61 -17.93 -0.93 -8.14
CA GLN A 61 -18.56 0.10 -7.31
C GLN A 61 -18.23 1.51 -7.77
N ASP A 62 -16.98 1.79 -8.07
CA ASP A 62 -16.53 3.12 -8.49
C ASP A 62 -17.18 3.53 -9.84
N LYS A 63 -17.29 2.60 -10.77
CA LYS A 63 -17.95 2.82 -12.05
C LYS A 63 -19.44 3.19 -11.86
N LEU A 64 -20.13 2.45 -11.00
CA LEU A 64 -21.54 2.73 -10.65
C LEU A 64 -21.65 4.08 -9.94
N PHE A 65 -20.74 4.36 -9.00
CA PHE A 65 -20.74 5.61 -8.26
C PHE A 65 -20.56 6.82 -9.19
N PHE A 66 -19.54 6.84 -10.03
CA PHE A 66 -19.30 7.97 -10.94
C PHE A 66 -20.39 8.11 -12.01
N LYS A 67 -21.04 7.03 -12.41
CA LYS A 67 -22.16 7.07 -13.36
C LYS A 67 -23.38 7.78 -12.79
N HIS A 68 -23.68 7.62 -11.50
CA HIS A 68 -24.95 8.05 -10.91
C HIS A 68 -24.81 9.14 -9.85
N ALA A 69 -23.63 9.37 -9.28
CA ALA A 69 -23.45 10.33 -8.21
C ALA A 69 -23.73 11.76 -8.65
N SER A 70 -24.51 12.48 -7.85
CA SER A 70 -24.63 13.94 -7.92
C SER A 70 -23.37 14.62 -7.40
N ASP A 71 -23.24 15.91 -7.64
CA ASP A 71 -22.13 16.71 -7.14
C ASP A 71 -22.04 16.68 -5.60
N ALA A 72 -23.17 16.77 -4.90
CA ALA A 72 -23.21 16.65 -3.44
C ALA A 72 -22.69 15.28 -2.95
N GLN A 73 -22.95 14.21 -3.71
CA GLN A 73 -22.44 12.87 -3.36
C GLN A 73 -20.94 12.72 -3.67
N LEU A 74 -20.44 13.40 -4.69
CA LEU A 74 -18.99 13.45 -4.96
C LEU A 74 -18.24 14.18 -3.83
N ASP A 75 -18.82 15.24 -3.29
CA ASP A 75 -18.24 16.03 -2.19
C ASP A 75 -18.33 15.32 -0.83
N PHE A 76 -19.22 14.35 -0.70
CA PHE A 76 -19.49 13.68 0.57
C PHE A 76 -18.30 12.83 1.03
N THR A 77 -17.85 13.04 2.26
CA THR A 77 -16.82 12.20 2.90
C THR A 77 -17.45 10.90 3.40
N PRO A 78 -17.01 9.72 2.92
CA PRO A 78 -17.60 8.44 3.31
C PRO A 78 -17.45 8.18 4.81
N THR A 79 -18.57 7.87 5.46
CA THR A 79 -18.65 7.75 6.92
C THR A 79 -17.79 6.59 7.46
N PHE A 80 -17.80 5.43 6.81
CA PHE A 80 -17.04 4.27 7.29
C PHE A 80 -15.53 4.47 7.15
N GLN A 81 -15.04 4.97 6.01
CA GLN A 81 -13.62 5.27 5.83
C GLN A 81 -13.16 6.36 6.80
N LYS A 82 -14.00 7.38 7.06
CA LYS A 82 -13.73 8.39 8.07
C LYS A 82 -13.63 7.77 9.46
N LEU A 83 -14.58 6.94 9.86
CA LEU A 83 -14.57 6.23 11.14
C LEU A 83 -13.29 5.40 11.31
N VAL A 84 -12.93 4.61 10.28
CA VAL A 84 -11.71 3.80 10.31
C VAL A 84 -10.48 4.67 10.51
N THR A 85 -10.31 5.71 9.70
CA THR A 85 -9.11 6.55 9.80
C THR A 85 -9.04 7.37 11.09
N GLU A 86 -10.16 7.66 11.74
CA GLU A 86 -10.21 8.40 13.02
C GLU A 86 -10.05 7.50 14.24
N GLN A 87 -10.53 6.26 14.20
CA GLN A 87 -10.69 5.46 15.43
C GLN A 87 -9.95 4.13 15.45
N PHE A 88 -9.60 3.54 14.30
CA PHE A 88 -8.95 2.22 14.25
C PHE A 88 -7.43 2.33 14.46
N GLU A 89 -6.84 1.25 14.92
CA GLU A 89 -5.38 1.11 15.11
C GLU A 89 -4.70 0.59 13.84
N VAL A 90 -5.42 -0.21 13.03
CA VAL A 90 -4.88 -0.83 11.82
C VAL A 90 -5.85 -0.70 10.64
N TYR A 91 -5.29 -0.41 9.45
CA TYR A 91 -6.03 -0.32 8.21
C TYR A 91 -5.30 -1.05 7.08
N ILE A 92 -5.74 -2.24 6.74
CA ILE A 92 -5.20 -3.06 5.64
C ILE A 92 -6.09 -2.87 4.41
N ARG A 93 -5.50 -2.42 3.32
CA ARG A 93 -6.19 -2.23 2.05
C ARG A 93 -5.62 -3.19 1.01
N ILE A 94 -6.50 -3.94 0.36
CA ILE A 94 -6.12 -4.93 -0.67
C ILE A 94 -6.80 -4.53 -1.97
N ARG A 95 -6.03 -4.13 -2.96
CA ARG A 95 -6.53 -3.84 -4.30
C ARG A 95 -6.71 -5.14 -5.08
N ALA A 96 -7.88 -5.32 -5.66
CA ALA A 96 -8.21 -6.48 -6.50
C ALA A 96 -9.20 -6.05 -7.62
N ASP A 97 -8.74 -5.09 -8.44
CA ASP A 97 -9.56 -4.47 -9.48
C ASP A 97 -9.81 -5.46 -10.63
N VAL A 98 -11.03 -5.49 -11.13
CA VAL A 98 -11.44 -6.29 -12.31
C VAL A 98 -11.39 -5.47 -13.60
N ASP A 99 -11.31 -4.16 -13.50
CA ASP A 99 -11.21 -3.21 -14.59
C ASP A 99 -10.32 -2.03 -14.16
N THR A 100 -9.07 -2.04 -14.56
CA THR A 100 -8.08 -0.99 -14.25
C THR A 100 -8.37 0.32 -14.98
N HIS A 101 -9.22 0.28 -16.00
CA HIS A 101 -9.65 1.42 -16.81
C HIS A 101 -11.08 1.87 -16.50
N ALA A 102 -11.66 1.43 -15.39
CA ALA A 102 -13.05 1.70 -15.00
C ALA A 102 -13.43 3.20 -15.02
N LEU A 103 -12.47 4.07 -14.78
CA LEU A 103 -12.68 5.53 -14.69
C LEU A 103 -12.15 6.31 -15.91
N LYS A 104 -11.72 5.64 -16.98
CA LYS A 104 -11.12 6.31 -18.16
C LYS A 104 -12.05 7.32 -18.84
N ASP A 105 -13.35 7.04 -18.83
CA ASP A 105 -14.38 7.87 -19.47
C ASP A 105 -15.06 8.84 -18.47
N VAL A 106 -14.61 8.86 -17.20
CA VAL A 106 -15.12 9.78 -16.19
C VAL A 106 -14.42 11.14 -16.35
N PRO A 107 -15.17 12.25 -16.48
CA PRO A 107 -14.59 13.58 -16.61
C PRO A 107 -13.58 13.89 -15.47
N PRO A 108 -12.39 14.43 -15.78
CA PRO A 108 -11.36 14.74 -14.77
C PRO A 108 -11.85 15.63 -13.61
N GLU A 109 -12.78 16.55 -13.91
CA GLU A 109 -13.37 17.46 -12.93
C GLU A 109 -14.16 16.69 -11.86
N ARG A 110 -14.89 15.65 -12.28
CA ARG A 110 -15.65 14.78 -11.36
C ARG A 110 -14.73 13.94 -10.49
N GLN A 111 -13.65 13.40 -11.09
CA GLN A 111 -12.62 12.67 -10.35
C GLN A 111 -11.93 13.58 -9.34
N SER A 112 -11.51 14.79 -9.76
CA SER A 112 -10.89 15.79 -8.88
C SER A 112 -11.81 16.19 -7.72
N ARG A 113 -13.10 16.39 -8.03
CA ARG A 113 -14.12 16.71 -7.01
C ARG A 113 -14.25 15.59 -5.96
N ARG A 114 -14.32 14.33 -6.41
CA ARG A 114 -14.34 13.18 -5.52
C ARG A 114 -13.09 13.08 -4.66
N GLN A 115 -11.91 13.34 -5.22
CA GLN A 115 -10.66 13.35 -4.47
C GLN A 115 -10.66 14.43 -3.37
N LYS A 116 -11.27 15.59 -3.62
CA LYS A 116 -11.48 16.64 -2.59
C LYS A 116 -12.43 16.16 -1.50
N GLY A 117 -13.54 15.49 -1.85
CA GLY A 117 -14.45 14.89 -0.87
C GLY A 117 -13.79 13.82 -0.01
N MET A 118 -12.76 13.13 -0.53
CA MET A 118 -11.96 12.14 0.20
C MET A 118 -10.80 12.76 1.01
N ALA A 119 -10.52 14.05 0.86
CA ALA A 119 -9.38 14.69 1.52
C ALA A 119 -9.37 14.54 3.06
N PRO A 120 -10.51 14.63 3.79
CA PRO A 120 -10.51 14.43 5.24
C PRO A 120 -10.03 13.02 5.64
N VAL A 121 -10.45 11.99 4.92
CA VAL A 121 -10.02 10.59 5.14
C VAL A 121 -8.51 10.47 4.91
N ARG A 122 -8.04 10.92 3.74
CA ARG A 122 -6.64 10.84 3.37
C ARG A 122 -5.73 11.61 4.35
N ASN A 123 -6.09 12.85 4.69
CA ASN A 123 -5.29 13.68 5.58
C ASN A 123 -5.20 13.09 6.98
N THR A 124 -6.30 12.53 7.50
CA THR A 124 -6.31 11.84 8.80
C THR A 124 -5.44 10.57 8.75
N MET A 125 -5.56 9.78 7.68
CA MET A 125 -4.73 8.58 7.49
C MET A 125 -3.24 8.92 7.46
N LEU A 126 -2.84 9.94 6.68
CA LEU A 126 -1.44 10.35 6.58
C LEU A 126 -0.89 10.91 7.91
N ARG A 127 -1.66 11.75 8.59
CA ARG A 127 -1.26 12.31 9.90
C ARG A 127 -1.08 11.19 10.93
N ARG A 128 -2.10 10.33 11.10
CA ARG A 128 -2.04 9.23 12.06
C ARG A 128 -1.04 8.15 11.67
N GLY A 129 -0.80 7.97 10.37
CA GLY A 129 0.29 7.10 9.87
C GLY A 129 1.67 7.64 10.23
N GLY A 130 1.86 8.96 10.13
CA GLY A 130 3.10 9.62 10.55
C GLY A 130 3.34 9.55 12.06
N ASP A 131 2.28 9.63 12.87
CA ASP A 131 2.32 9.51 14.33
C ASP A 131 2.31 8.04 14.81
N GLU A 132 2.25 7.09 13.89
CA GLU A 132 2.12 5.63 14.15
C GLU A 132 0.88 5.23 14.97
N THR A 133 -0.11 6.11 15.11
CA THR A 133 -1.38 5.83 15.81
C THR A 133 -2.38 5.09 14.92
N LEU A 134 -2.17 5.08 13.59
CA LEU A 134 -2.83 4.23 12.62
C LEU A 134 -1.77 3.54 11.77
N ARG A 135 -1.56 2.26 11.95
CA ARG A 135 -0.70 1.44 11.10
C ARG A 135 -1.49 1.01 9.89
N TRP A 136 -1.05 1.39 8.70
CA TRP A 136 -1.77 1.04 7.47
C TRP A 136 -0.87 0.35 6.48
N ALA A 137 -1.43 -0.59 5.73
CA ALA A 137 -0.78 -1.29 4.65
C ALA A 137 -1.67 -1.32 3.41
N LEU A 138 -1.05 -1.15 2.24
CA LEU A 138 -1.67 -1.30 0.93
C LEU A 138 -0.97 -2.40 0.16
N THR A 139 -1.72 -3.37 -0.35
CA THR A 139 -1.21 -4.40 -1.24
C THR A 139 -2.14 -4.62 -2.44
N GLN A 140 -1.70 -5.44 -3.37
CA GLN A 140 -2.52 -5.98 -4.44
C GLN A 140 -2.78 -7.47 -4.23
N PHE A 141 -3.93 -7.94 -4.72
CA PHE A 141 -4.21 -9.35 -4.97
C PHE A 141 -4.30 -9.57 -6.49
N PRO A 142 -3.72 -10.64 -7.04
CA PRO A 142 -3.67 -10.83 -8.48
C PRO A 142 -5.07 -10.94 -9.09
N THR A 143 -5.28 -10.25 -10.22
CA THR A 143 -6.49 -10.33 -11.04
C THR A 143 -6.13 -10.45 -12.52
N GLU A 144 -7.04 -10.96 -13.34
CA GLU A 144 -6.90 -11.02 -14.80
C GLU A 144 -6.68 -9.62 -15.41
N ALA A 145 -7.30 -8.59 -14.82
CA ALA A 145 -7.15 -7.21 -15.29
C ALA A 145 -5.71 -6.72 -15.14
N TYR A 146 -5.09 -6.97 -13.98
CA TYR A 146 -3.69 -6.61 -13.75
C TYR A 146 -2.72 -7.41 -14.63
N ALA A 147 -2.97 -8.71 -14.81
CA ALA A 147 -2.17 -9.55 -15.69
C ALA A 147 -2.19 -9.03 -17.14
N LYS A 148 -3.39 -8.70 -17.63
CA LYS A 148 -3.57 -8.12 -18.97
C LYS A 148 -2.82 -6.81 -19.15
N ASP A 149 -2.89 -5.90 -18.19
CA ASP A 149 -2.19 -4.62 -18.24
C ASP A 149 -0.67 -4.79 -18.22
N ALA A 150 -0.18 -5.81 -17.52
CA ALA A 150 1.23 -6.17 -17.49
C ALA A 150 1.71 -6.91 -18.75
N GLY A 151 0.79 -7.30 -19.65
CA GLY A 151 1.12 -8.11 -20.83
C GLY A 151 1.53 -9.54 -20.47
N MET A 152 1.06 -10.05 -19.34
CA MET A 152 1.37 -11.38 -18.79
C MET A 152 0.14 -12.29 -18.80
N SER A 153 0.33 -13.59 -18.78
CA SER A 153 -0.71 -14.53 -18.37
C SER A 153 -1.03 -14.34 -16.88
N PHE A 154 -2.19 -14.81 -16.44
CA PHE A 154 -2.57 -14.70 -15.02
C PHE A 154 -1.58 -15.41 -14.10
N GLU A 155 -1.10 -16.60 -14.51
CA GLU A 155 -0.13 -17.37 -13.75
C GLU A 155 1.23 -16.66 -13.64
N GLU A 156 1.74 -16.10 -14.74
CA GLU A 156 2.99 -15.31 -14.74
C GLU A 156 2.87 -14.08 -13.83
N TYR A 157 1.75 -13.35 -13.90
CA TYR A 157 1.52 -12.20 -13.05
C TYR A 157 1.41 -12.58 -11.57
N GLN A 158 0.72 -13.67 -11.27
CA GLN A 158 0.62 -14.22 -9.91
C GLN A 158 2.00 -14.56 -9.34
N ASN A 159 2.81 -15.27 -10.10
CA ASN A 159 4.18 -15.62 -9.72
C ASN A 159 5.05 -14.39 -9.52
N PHE A 160 4.94 -13.41 -10.43
CA PHE A 160 5.63 -12.13 -10.32
C PHE A 160 5.25 -11.37 -9.04
N LEU A 161 3.96 -11.23 -8.76
CA LEU A 161 3.48 -10.47 -7.60
C LEU A 161 3.90 -11.11 -6.27
N PHE A 162 3.72 -12.43 -6.13
CA PHE A 162 4.14 -13.12 -4.90
C PHE A 162 5.65 -13.11 -4.72
N SER A 163 6.42 -13.21 -5.80
CA SER A 163 7.88 -13.09 -5.74
C SER A 163 8.31 -11.67 -5.35
N ALA A 164 7.69 -10.63 -5.92
CA ALA A 164 7.96 -9.25 -5.55
C ALA A 164 7.63 -8.94 -4.07
N CYS A 165 6.62 -9.62 -3.52
CA CYS A 165 6.29 -9.55 -2.10
C CYS A 165 7.18 -10.43 -1.21
N HIS A 166 8.09 -11.23 -1.77
CA HIS A 166 8.82 -12.28 -1.05
C HIS A 166 7.90 -13.27 -0.32
N ALA A 167 6.75 -13.55 -0.94
CA ALA A 167 5.75 -14.50 -0.47
C ALA A 167 5.78 -15.82 -1.27
N ASP A 168 6.75 -16.01 -2.14
CA ASP A 168 6.94 -17.20 -2.98
C ASP A 168 7.53 -18.40 -2.22
N ASP A 169 7.69 -19.52 -2.92
CA ASP A 169 8.21 -20.75 -2.31
C ASP A 169 9.70 -20.64 -1.95
N ASN A 170 10.45 -19.72 -2.57
CA ASN A 170 11.88 -19.52 -2.30
C ASN A 170 12.12 -18.74 -1.00
N THR A 171 11.10 -18.14 -0.42
CA THR A 171 11.19 -17.36 0.83
C THR A 171 10.53 -18.16 1.98
N PRO A 172 11.31 -18.92 2.78
CA PRO A 172 10.75 -19.75 3.86
C PRO A 172 10.04 -18.94 4.95
N ASP A 173 10.64 -17.83 5.37
CA ASP A 173 10.06 -16.90 6.35
C ASP A 173 10.02 -15.47 5.80
N PRO A 174 8.88 -15.06 5.23
CA PRO A 174 8.75 -13.75 4.61
C PRO A 174 8.81 -12.59 5.62
N VAL A 175 8.42 -12.81 6.86
CA VAL A 175 8.47 -11.77 7.92
C VAL A 175 9.92 -11.49 8.31
N ALA A 176 10.72 -12.54 8.52
CA ALA A 176 12.14 -12.40 8.78
C ALA A 176 12.87 -11.74 7.60
N HIS A 177 12.50 -12.08 6.36
CA HIS A 177 13.08 -11.49 5.15
C HIS A 177 12.86 -9.98 5.08
N TRP A 178 11.63 -9.50 5.29
CA TRP A 178 11.34 -8.07 5.32
C TRP A 178 12.01 -7.33 6.49
N ALA A 179 12.17 -7.99 7.64
CA ALA A 179 12.94 -7.45 8.75
C ALA A 179 14.43 -7.29 8.39
N GLU A 180 14.99 -8.23 7.64
CA GLU A 180 16.36 -8.14 7.14
C GLU A 180 16.53 -7.01 6.13
N ILE A 181 15.61 -6.86 5.15
CA ILE A 181 15.59 -5.73 4.21
C ILE A 181 15.61 -4.40 4.99
N ARG A 182 14.78 -4.26 6.01
CA ARG A 182 14.76 -3.07 6.87
C ARG A 182 16.13 -2.75 7.45
N GLU A 183 16.82 -3.75 8.00
CA GLU A 183 18.13 -3.53 8.63
C GLU A 183 19.23 -3.25 7.58
N GLN A 184 19.17 -3.86 6.40
CA GLN A 184 20.10 -3.56 5.30
C GLN A 184 19.90 -2.12 4.81
N GLN A 185 18.68 -1.68 4.63
CA GLN A 185 18.36 -0.31 4.23
C GLN A 185 18.79 0.72 5.29
N LYS A 186 18.63 0.43 6.59
CA LYS A 186 19.14 1.29 7.67
C LYS A 186 20.67 1.48 7.57
N LYS A 187 21.40 0.39 7.33
CA LYS A 187 22.85 0.46 7.15
C LYS A 187 23.24 1.31 5.94
N PHE A 188 22.47 1.23 4.86
CA PHE A 188 22.70 2.06 3.68
C PHE A 188 22.39 3.54 3.96
N ILE A 189 21.25 3.84 4.59
CA ILE A 189 20.88 5.19 5.01
C ILE A 189 21.98 5.81 5.87
N ALA A 190 22.47 5.08 6.87
CA ALA A 190 23.56 5.57 7.75
C ALA A 190 24.86 5.92 7.00
N ARG A 191 25.07 5.35 5.80
CA ARG A 191 26.24 5.68 4.96
C ARG A 191 26.05 6.95 4.14
N ILE A 192 24.81 7.31 3.81
CA ILE A 192 24.51 8.48 2.96
C ILE A 192 24.06 9.70 3.78
N GLU A 193 23.51 9.51 4.95
CA GLU A 193 23.15 10.60 5.86
C GLU A 193 24.38 11.40 6.28
N GLY A 194 24.22 12.71 6.38
CA GLY A 194 25.31 13.63 6.75
C GLY A 194 26.19 14.07 5.60
N HIS A 195 26.06 13.49 4.41
CA HIS A 195 26.72 13.99 3.20
C HIS A 195 25.95 15.13 2.55
N ASP A 196 26.68 16.02 1.86
CA ASP A 196 26.08 17.19 1.20
C ASP A 196 25.65 16.89 -0.24
N LYS A 197 26.26 15.89 -0.89
CA LYS A 197 26.09 15.68 -2.33
C LYS A 197 26.18 14.21 -2.73
N VAL A 198 25.32 13.81 -3.66
CA VAL A 198 25.40 12.55 -4.40
C VAL A 198 25.76 12.85 -5.84
N LYS A 199 26.68 12.07 -6.40
CA LYS A 199 27.01 12.07 -7.82
C LYS A 199 26.73 10.70 -8.42
N LEU A 200 26.03 10.70 -9.55
CA LEU A 200 25.71 9.52 -10.35
C LEU A 200 26.42 9.60 -11.68
N PHE A 201 27.28 8.62 -11.96
CA PHE A 201 27.98 8.52 -13.23
C PHE A 201 27.59 7.22 -13.95
N GLY A 202 27.37 7.31 -15.24
CA GLY A 202 27.08 6.18 -16.11
C GLY A 202 27.28 6.52 -17.57
N PRO A 203 27.11 5.59 -18.51
CA PRO A 203 27.35 5.81 -19.93
C PRO A 203 26.59 7.02 -20.51
N ASN A 204 25.40 7.34 -19.96
CA ASN A 204 24.55 8.44 -20.39
C ASN A 204 24.09 9.31 -19.19
N VAL A 205 24.78 9.26 -18.05
CA VAL A 205 24.41 9.97 -16.83
C VAL A 205 25.64 10.64 -16.22
N ASP A 206 25.55 11.95 -16.03
CA ASP A 206 26.43 12.75 -15.17
C ASP A 206 25.52 13.69 -14.36
N LEU A 207 25.06 13.21 -13.20
CA LEU A 207 24.08 13.91 -12.37
C LEU A 207 24.69 14.20 -11.00
N SER A 208 24.55 15.42 -10.55
CA SER A 208 24.96 15.85 -9.21
C SER A 208 23.76 16.44 -8.47
N LEU A 209 23.44 15.85 -7.31
CA LEU A 209 22.29 16.26 -6.50
C LEU A 209 22.74 16.68 -5.11
N SER A 210 22.17 17.74 -4.56
CA SER A 210 22.34 18.10 -3.16
C SER A 210 21.42 17.25 -2.29
N ILE A 211 21.99 16.61 -1.27
CA ILE A 211 21.29 15.87 -0.23
C ILE A 211 21.51 16.48 1.16
N LYS A 212 22.04 17.69 1.20
CA LYS A 212 22.36 18.38 2.46
C LYS A 212 21.13 18.55 3.34
N GLY A 213 21.21 18.04 4.58
CA GLY A 213 20.11 18.13 5.54
C GLY A 213 18.88 17.28 5.22
N ARG A 214 18.98 16.36 4.24
CA ARG A 214 17.88 15.47 3.86
C ARG A 214 17.73 14.34 4.84
N LYS A 215 16.45 14.01 5.12
CA LYS A 215 16.08 12.76 5.80
C LYS A 215 15.71 11.72 4.75
N PHE A 216 16.18 10.50 4.95
CA PHE A 216 15.88 9.37 4.09
C PHE A 216 14.82 8.47 4.74
N ASN A 217 13.81 8.10 3.95
CA ASN A 217 12.79 7.16 4.37
C ASN A 217 13.22 5.74 4.03
N ASN A 218 12.99 4.85 4.97
CA ASN A 218 13.22 3.43 4.82
C ASN A 218 11.88 2.76 4.52
N SER A 219 11.63 2.42 3.27
CA SER A 219 10.43 1.71 2.81
C SER A 219 10.70 0.20 2.79
N HIS A 220 10.17 -0.50 3.76
CA HIS A 220 10.46 -1.90 4.02
C HIS A 220 9.20 -2.78 4.16
N GLY A 221 8.15 -2.46 3.44
CA GLY A 221 6.90 -3.22 3.47
C GLY A 221 5.91 -2.80 4.56
N ARG A 222 6.12 -1.64 5.18
CA ARG A 222 5.24 -1.13 6.25
C ARG A 222 3.95 -0.51 5.72
N HIS A 223 4.05 0.27 4.66
CA HIS A 223 2.89 0.96 4.06
C HIS A 223 2.46 0.33 2.74
N ASN A 224 3.40 -0.12 1.95
CA ASN A 224 3.13 -0.78 0.68
C ASN A 224 3.70 -2.19 0.69
N MET A 225 3.05 -3.09 -0.04
CA MET A 225 3.52 -4.44 -0.29
C MET A 225 3.17 -4.81 -1.74
N PRO A 226 4.15 -5.04 -2.64
CA PRO A 226 5.60 -5.02 -2.40
C PRO A 226 6.17 -3.63 -2.10
N ASP A 227 7.42 -3.61 -1.62
CA ASP A 227 8.16 -2.40 -1.23
C ASP A 227 9.69 -2.65 -1.41
N GLY A 228 10.55 -1.92 -0.70
CA GLY A 228 11.99 -2.18 -0.72
C GLY A 228 12.83 -1.02 -1.27
N GLU A 229 12.41 0.21 -1.05
CA GLU A 229 13.12 1.39 -1.52
C GLU A 229 13.63 2.29 -0.38
N ILE A 230 14.62 3.09 -0.70
CA ILE A 230 15.08 4.20 0.13
C ILE A 230 14.85 5.47 -0.66
N TYR A 231 14.14 6.42 -0.10
CA TYR A 231 13.84 7.67 -0.80
C TYR A 231 13.93 8.89 0.10
N THR A 232 14.11 10.05 -0.55
CA THR A 232 14.00 11.37 0.06
C THR A 232 13.24 12.30 -0.87
N GLY A 233 12.52 13.27 -0.31
CA GLY A 233 11.80 14.27 -1.11
C GLY A 233 12.73 15.29 -1.77
N PRO A 234 12.38 15.88 -2.92
CA PRO A 234 13.12 17.00 -3.51
C PRO A 234 13.04 18.25 -2.63
N VAL A 235 14.00 19.20 -2.80
CA VAL A 235 13.83 20.56 -2.27
C VAL A 235 13.04 21.33 -3.31
N GLU A 236 11.75 21.48 -3.06
CA GLU A 236 10.91 22.34 -3.88
C GLU A 236 11.46 23.78 -3.80
N HIS A 237 11.47 24.48 -4.92
CA HIS A 237 11.94 25.87 -5.06
C HIS A 237 13.45 26.11 -4.91
N SER A 238 14.29 25.06 -4.99
CA SER A 238 15.73 25.26 -5.12
C SER A 238 16.12 25.51 -6.57
N VAL A 239 16.76 26.66 -6.86
CA VAL A 239 17.35 26.95 -8.18
C VAL A 239 18.62 26.15 -8.46
N SER A 240 19.10 25.37 -7.52
CA SER A 240 20.30 24.52 -7.65
C SER A 240 19.99 23.02 -7.56
N GLY A 241 18.75 22.66 -7.88
CA GLY A 241 18.16 21.34 -8.17
C GLY A 241 18.53 20.24 -7.23
#